data_5c65b5812dc6753aaa29bb56db3a9b59
#
_entry.id   5c65b5812dc6753aaa29bb56db3a9b59
#
_cell.length_a   1.000
_cell.length_b   1.000
_cell.length_c   1.000
_cell.angle_alpha   90.00
_cell.angle_beta   90.00
_cell.angle_gamma   90.00
#
_symmetry.space_group_name_H-M   'P 1'
#
loop_
_entity.id
_entity.type
_entity.pdbx_description
1 polymer ?
#
loop_
_entity_poly.entity_id
_entity_poly.type
_entity_poly.pdbx_seq_one_letter_code
_entity_poly.pdbx_strand_id
1 'polypeptide(L)'
;TTLFRSAAAVSVLLAEGRNAQIGNKKKKEQKLMRKNSLIGCLLLWASMAMAQPAAVKNVVNSTLTLTTYTADGTQRGVVPAVFIGSDGVAVSAWKPFEGTDSVGVKDYSGAACAFQALLGADDIYDLTKFSVSAAKVQPLSLGKAAAGEEVWVVPPKQLGAPVKGKVKVADHFNTSYNYYQLYVGGASEKLNGAAVVNLKGELIGLFFQSGKQQSATDAAYARDFVVTGLSQNNPVMRRARLRIALPESEREAVVALLLSNSQKPSDHAATIREFIRKFPHLTDGYYAMTMLALGKGDNAEADRMLQESVAQASKKGEAHFNYANVIYLVLTGQQSIQGDAPATWTLDKALSEVQQANAADPQFIYQHLMAQIIYAQAHYTDALTLFESLARMEPRLPETYLEMAQCKEQLGADNAEVLALLEKSVEVCDTPYTATSAPYFYARGLQYAKMGEYRKAMVDLLRYEYFNQGRLGADFYYQREQIELQGKLYQQALGDILTACRLAPEEVEYHAEAGSLYLRVNRPQDAAEAAKYCIKINPDYADGYLILGIAQTQLDQKADGIANIEKAKAMGNTQADSFLKKLK
;
A
#
# COMPACT_ATOMS: atom_id res chain seq x y z
N THR A 1 -11.05 -32.26 -123.29
CA THR A 1 -12.01 -31.34 -122.61
C THR A 1 -12.63 -31.87 -121.32
N THR A 2 -11.94 -32.84 -120.64
CA THR A 2 -12.55 -33.45 -119.46
C THR A 2 -11.63 -33.31 -118.22
N LEU A 3 -10.56 -32.51 -118.29
CA LEU A 3 -9.61 -32.40 -117.14
C LEU A 3 -9.67 -31.04 -116.41
N PHE A 4 -10.51 -30.07 -116.85
CA PHE A 4 -10.61 -28.72 -116.21
C PHE A 4 -11.82 -28.58 -115.26
N ARG A 5 -12.76 -29.54 -115.24
CA ARG A 5 -13.92 -29.50 -114.28
C ARG A 5 -13.67 -30.10 -112.93
N SER A 6 -12.63 -30.90 -112.69
CA SER A 6 -12.33 -31.48 -111.41
C SER A 6 -11.50 -30.57 -110.46
N ALA A 7 -10.73 -29.63 -111.05
CA ALA A 7 -9.90 -28.75 -110.19
C ALA A 7 -10.72 -27.63 -109.57
N ALA A 8 -11.81 -27.15 -110.17
CA ALA A 8 -12.66 -26.15 -109.60
C ALA A 8 -13.56 -26.64 -108.47
N ALA A 9 -14.00 -27.92 -108.53
CA ALA A 9 -14.82 -28.50 -107.45
C ALA A 9 -14.01 -28.84 -106.17
N VAL A 10 -12.74 -29.21 -106.38
CA VAL A 10 -11.83 -29.46 -105.20
C VAL A 10 -11.40 -28.19 -104.51
N SER A 11 -11.22 -27.09 -105.30
CA SER A 11 -10.86 -25.80 -104.74
C SER A 11 -12.03 -25.15 -103.96
N VAL A 12 -13.29 -25.34 -104.40
CA VAL A 12 -14.47 -24.80 -103.69
C VAL A 12 -14.72 -25.62 -102.38
N LEU A 13 -14.58 -26.98 -102.40
CA LEU A 13 -14.71 -27.78 -101.25
C LEU A 13 -13.59 -27.55 -100.20
N LEU A 14 -12.35 -27.23 -100.61
CA LEU A 14 -11.24 -26.88 -99.78
C LEU A 14 -11.39 -25.41 -99.20
N ALA A 15 -12.02 -24.53 -99.93
CA ALA A 15 -12.31 -23.17 -99.46
C ALA A 15 -13.46 -23.15 -98.45
N GLU A 16 -14.52 -23.95 -98.68
CA GLU A 16 -15.63 -24.15 -97.71
C GLU A 16 -15.17 -24.87 -96.44
N GLY A 17 -14.33 -25.88 -96.51
CA GLY A 17 -13.73 -26.58 -95.40
C GLY A 17 -12.83 -25.72 -94.55
N ARG A 18 -12.02 -24.81 -95.24
CA ARG A 18 -11.19 -23.82 -94.54
C ARG A 18 -12.01 -22.73 -93.86
N ASN A 19 -13.08 -22.25 -94.47
CA ASN A 19 -13.96 -21.24 -93.90
C ASN A 19 -14.78 -21.82 -92.74
N ALA A 20 -15.22 -23.09 -92.79
CA ALA A 20 -15.88 -23.76 -91.71
C ALA A 20 -14.94 -24.02 -90.55
N GLN A 21 -13.67 -24.40 -90.77
CA GLN A 21 -12.65 -24.54 -89.68
C GLN A 21 -12.28 -23.20 -89.09
N ILE A 22 -12.14 -22.14 -89.83
CA ILE A 22 -11.86 -20.75 -89.34
C ILE A 22 -13.06 -20.26 -88.50
N GLY A 23 -14.31 -20.45 -89.02
CA GLY A 23 -15.52 -20.13 -88.28
C GLY A 23 -15.68 -20.86 -86.93
N ASN A 24 -15.37 -22.15 -86.94
CA ASN A 24 -15.40 -22.95 -85.72
C ASN A 24 -14.26 -22.58 -84.71
N LYS A 25 -13.07 -22.25 -85.22
CA LYS A 25 -11.96 -21.78 -84.39
C LYS A 25 -12.28 -20.42 -83.77
N LYS A 26 -12.81 -19.44 -84.55
CA LYS A 26 -13.26 -18.14 -84.01
C LYS A 26 -14.40 -18.31 -82.96
N LYS A 27 -15.39 -19.17 -83.23
CA LYS A 27 -16.46 -19.46 -82.25
C LYS A 27 -15.92 -20.13 -80.96
N LYS A 28 -14.94 -21.02 -81.10
CA LYS A 28 -14.27 -21.66 -79.95
C LYS A 28 -13.43 -20.67 -79.15
N GLU A 29 -12.70 -19.78 -79.82
CA GLU A 29 -11.92 -18.72 -79.22
C GLU A 29 -12.81 -17.65 -78.54
N GLN A 30 -13.92 -17.26 -79.15
CA GLN A 30 -14.91 -16.37 -78.53
C GLN A 30 -15.59 -16.99 -77.31
N LYS A 31 -15.90 -18.31 -77.37
CA LYS A 31 -16.49 -19.03 -76.26
C LYS A 31 -15.48 -19.20 -75.12
N LEU A 32 -14.18 -19.40 -75.42
CA LEU A 32 -13.09 -19.48 -74.46
C LEU A 32 -12.80 -18.08 -73.83
N MET A 33 -12.79 -17.00 -74.65
CA MET A 33 -12.65 -15.62 -74.11
C MET A 33 -13.82 -15.24 -73.22
N ARG A 34 -15.07 -15.54 -73.59
CA ARG A 34 -16.24 -15.34 -72.72
C ARG A 34 -16.18 -16.12 -71.44
N LYS A 35 -15.70 -17.38 -71.49
CA LYS A 35 -15.55 -18.24 -70.29
C LYS A 35 -14.44 -17.71 -69.37
N ASN A 36 -13.31 -17.27 -69.96
CA ASN A 36 -12.21 -16.66 -69.20
C ASN A 36 -12.57 -15.29 -68.64
N SER A 37 -13.35 -14.47 -69.39
CA SER A 37 -13.89 -13.19 -68.90
C SER A 37 -14.89 -13.39 -67.77
N LEU A 38 -15.78 -14.41 -67.85
CA LEU A 38 -16.71 -14.76 -66.78
C LEU A 38 -15.98 -15.29 -65.55
N ILE A 39 -14.94 -16.12 -65.73
CA ILE A 39 -14.10 -16.60 -64.63
C ILE A 39 -13.29 -15.45 -64.01
N GLY A 40 -12.75 -14.52 -64.84
CA GLY A 40 -12.09 -13.31 -64.38
C GLY A 40 -13.02 -12.38 -63.59
N CYS A 41 -14.26 -12.19 -64.08
CA CYS A 41 -15.28 -11.42 -63.37
C CYS A 41 -15.72 -12.08 -62.07
N LEU A 42 -15.89 -13.46 -62.06
CA LEU A 42 -16.20 -14.21 -60.86
C LEU A 42 -15.07 -14.18 -59.85
N LEU A 43 -13.80 -14.23 -60.28
CA LEU A 43 -12.64 -14.11 -59.40
C LEU A 43 -12.49 -12.66 -58.86
N LEU A 44 -12.78 -11.66 -59.65
CA LEU A 44 -12.86 -10.26 -59.22
C LEU A 44 -14.01 -10.01 -58.23
N TRP A 45 -15.19 -10.62 -58.48
CA TRP A 45 -16.32 -10.57 -57.53
C TRP A 45 -16.04 -11.34 -56.23
N ALA A 46 -15.40 -12.49 -56.32
CA ALA A 46 -14.98 -13.26 -55.14
C ALA A 46 -13.90 -12.52 -54.34
N SER A 47 -12.97 -11.81 -55.01
CA SER A 47 -11.97 -10.98 -54.33
C SER A 47 -12.56 -9.68 -53.72
N MET A 48 -13.59 -9.08 -54.34
CA MET A 48 -14.32 -7.94 -53.76
C MET A 48 -15.19 -8.37 -52.55
N ALA A 49 -15.79 -9.56 -52.58
CA ALA A 49 -16.56 -10.08 -51.43
C ALA A 49 -15.69 -10.45 -50.21
N MET A 50 -14.38 -10.56 -50.40
CA MET A 50 -13.39 -10.83 -49.34
C MET A 50 -12.58 -9.60 -48.94
N ALA A 51 -12.78 -8.45 -49.58
CA ALA A 51 -12.02 -7.25 -49.25
C ALA A 51 -12.47 -6.65 -47.93
N GLN A 52 -11.53 -6.53 -46.98
CA GLN A 52 -11.75 -5.87 -45.71
C GLN A 52 -12.21 -4.40 -45.95
N PRO A 53 -13.32 -3.94 -45.31
CA PRO A 53 -13.77 -2.56 -45.42
C PRO A 53 -12.68 -1.56 -45.02
N ALA A 54 -12.60 -0.42 -45.72
CA ALA A 54 -11.57 0.59 -45.44
C ALA A 54 -11.60 1.09 -43.97
N ALA A 55 -12.80 1.25 -43.41
CA ALA A 55 -12.98 1.63 -42.02
C ALA A 55 -12.35 0.58 -41.05
N VAL A 56 -12.55 -0.71 -41.32
CA VAL A 56 -11.99 -1.81 -40.52
C VAL A 56 -10.46 -1.89 -40.64
N LYS A 57 -9.89 -1.56 -41.82
CA LYS A 57 -8.43 -1.51 -42.01
C LYS A 57 -7.74 -0.51 -41.09
N ASN A 58 -8.39 0.59 -40.78
CA ASN A 58 -7.84 1.68 -39.96
C ASN A 58 -7.89 1.34 -38.46
N VAL A 59 -8.74 0.40 -38.04
CA VAL A 59 -8.88 -0.02 -36.62
C VAL A 59 -7.56 -0.50 -36.02
N VAL A 60 -6.70 -1.13 -36.81
CA VAL A 60 -5.40 -1.62 -36.34
C VAL A 60 -4.54 -0.51 -35.74
N ASN A 61 -4.71 0.75 -36.19
CA ASN A 61 -3.97 1.90 -35.68
C ASN A 61 -4.35 2.28 -34.24
N SER A 62 -5.50 1.78 -33.77
CA SER A 62 -6.02 1.98 -32.42
C SER A 62 -5.64 0.84 -31.47
N THR A 63 -4.96 -0.21 -31.98
CA THR A 63 -4.65 -1.40 -31.19
C THR A 63 -3.31 -1.28 -30.45
N LEU A 64 -3.22 -1.95 -29.32
CA LEU A 64 -2.01 -2.08 -28.50
C LEU A 64 -1.66 -3.56 -28.31
N THR A 65 -0.36 -3.83 -28.21
CA THR A 65 0.16 -5.12 -27.76
C THR A 65 0.69 -4.97 -26.35
N LEU A 66 0.09 -5.70 -25.40
CA LEU A 66 0.53 -5.73 -24.02
C LEU A 66 1.35 -6.99 -23.76
N THR A 67 2.41 -6.86 -23.02
CA THR A 67 3.18 -8.00 -22.50
C THR A 67 3.20 -7.91 -20.98
N THR A 68 2.69 -8.92 -20.30
CA THR A 68 2.60 -8.97 -18.83
C THR A 68 3.76 -9.75 -18.25
N TYR A 69 4.29 -9.28 -17.10
CA TYR A 69 5.45 -9.84 -16.42
C TYR A 69 5.20 -10.05 -14.93
N THR A 70 5.82 -11.07 -14.36
CA THR A 70 5.93 -11.28 -12.91
C THR A 70 7.03 -10.41 -12.30
N ALA A 71 7.17 -10.39 -10.98
CA ALA A 71 8.14 -9.58 -10.25
C ALA A 71 9.60 -9.91 -10.60
N ASP A 72 9.90 -11.14 -10.98
CA ASP A 72 11.22 -11.60 -11.43
C ASP A 72 11.52 -11.28 -12.91
N GLY A 73 10.59 -10.58 -13.60
CA GLY A 73 10.71 -10.23 -15.00
C GLY A 73 10.32 -11.35 -15.98
N THR A 74 9.80 -12.49 -15.50
CA THR A 74 9.33 -13.56 -16.38
C THR A 74 8.08 -13.13 -17.13
N GLN A 75 8.07 -13.29 -18.45
CA GLN A 75 6.91 -13.02 -19.30
C GLN A 75 5.79 -14.02 -19.04
N ARG A 76 4.59 -13.52 -18.75
CA ARG A 76 3.37 -14.33 -18.54
C ARG A 76 2.58 -14.52 -19.82
N GLY A 77 2.36 -13.45 -20.56
CA GLY A 77 1.55 -13.50 -21.76
C GLY A 77 1.64 -12.25 -22.62
N VAL A 78 1.08 -12.36 -23.82
CA VAL A 78 0.91 -11.24 -24.75
C VAL A 78 -0.58 -11.09 -25.03
N VAL A 79 -1.11 -9.90 -24.85
CA VAL A 79 -2.55 -9.61 -24.85
C VAL A 79 -2.85 -8.42 -25.76
N PRO A 80 -3.91 -8.51 -26.60
CA PRO A 80 -4.37 -7.35 -27.36
C PRO A 80 -5.10 -6.36 -26.46
N ALA A 81 -5.01 -5.07 -26.81
CA ALA A 81 -5.81 -4.02 -26.22
C ALA A 81 -6.16 -2.97 -27.29
N VAL A 82 -7.06 -2.06 -26.95
CA VAL A 82 -7.53 -1.03 -27.88
C VAL A 82 -7.80 0.29 -27.16
N PHE A 83 -7.41 1.41 -27.78
CA PHE A 83 -7.72 2.75 -27.29
C PHE A 83 -9.20 3.07 -27.47
N ILE A 84 -9.81 3.62 -26.41
CA ILE A 84 -11.20 4.11 -26.39
C ILE A 84 -11.31 5.58 -25.98
N GLY A 85 -10.23 6.21 -25.52
CA GLY A 85 -10.16 7.62 -25.13
C GLY A 85 -8.95 8.32 -25.76
N SER A 86 -9.09 9.58 -26.10
CA SER A 86 -8.01 10.42 -26.67
C SER A 86 -6.91 10.75 -25.66
N ASP A 87 -7.17 10.57 -24.39
CA ASP A 87 -6.29 10.73 -23.24
C ASP A 87 -5.41 9.50 -22.96
N GLY A 88 -5.40 8.50 -23.86
CA GLY A 88 -4.66 7.26 -23.70
C GLY A 88 -5.40 6.18 -22.92
N VAL A 89 -6.69 6.35 -22.67
CA VAL A 89 -7.51 5.30 -22.05
C VAL A 89 -7.70 4.15 -23.03
N ALA A 90 -7.43 2.94 -22.54
CA ALA A 90 -7.51 1.69 -23.29
C ALA A 90 -8.23 0.61 -22.50
N VAL A 91 -8.73 -0.40 -23.20
CA VAL A 91 -9.40 -1.58 -22.64
C VAL A 91 -8.78 -2.87 -23.15
N SER A 92 -8.83 -3.93 -22.33
CA SER A 92 -8.34 -5.27 -22.66
C SER A 92 -9.10 -6.34 -21.86
N ALA A 93 -8.76 -7.62 -22.07
CA ALA A 93 -9.13 -8.69 -21.18
C ALA A 93 -8.46 -8.53 -19.81
N TRP A 94 -9.18 -8.85 -18.73
CA TRP A 94 -8.67 -8.72 -17.35
C TRP A 94 -7.76 -9.87 -16.93
N LYS A 95 -8.16 -11.09 -17.23
CA LYS A 95 -7.52 -12.31 -16.73
C LYS A 95 -5.99 -12.35 -16.89
N PRO A 96 -5.40 -11.86 -18.00
CA PRO A 96 -3.95 -11.78 -18.17
C PRO A 96 -3.23 -10.83 -17.20
N PHE A 97 -3.96 -9.91 -16.57
CA PHE A 97 -3.39 -8.97 -15.58
C PHE A 97 -3.29 -9.57 -14.18
N GLU A 98 -4.02 -10.64 -13.87
CA GLU A 98 -3.95 -11.28 -12.56
C GLU A 98 -2.54 -11.81 -12.30
N GLY A 99 -1.96 -11.47 -11.13
CA GLY A 99 -0.59 -11.82 -10.75
C GLY A 99 0.51 -11.13 -11.56
N THR A 100 0.18 -10.05 -12.27
CA THR A 100 1.13 -9.25 -13.07
C THR A 100 1.73 -8.14 -12.21
N ASP A 101 3.05 -7.98 -12.30
CA ASP A 101 3.80 -6.95 -11.57
C ASP A 101 4.21 -5.76 -12.45
N SER A 102 4.30 -5.96 -13.77
CA SER A 102 4.57 -4.91 -14.74
C SER A 102 4.01 -5.24 -16.12
N VAL A 103 3.75 -4.21 -16.93
CA VAL A 103 3.19 -4.34 -18.28
C VAL A 103 4.05 -3.56 -19.26
N GLY A 104 4.60 -4.25 -20.23
CA GLY A 104 5.19 -3.64 -21.43
C GLY A 104 4.10 -3.34 -22.46
N VAL A 105 4.05 -2.13 -23.00
CA VAL A 105 3.05 -1.70 -23.96
C VAL A 105 3.72 -1.29 -25.28
N LYS A 106 3.19 -1.76 -26.39
CA LYS A 106 3.58 -1.31 -27.74
C LYS A 106 2.36 -0.87 -28.50
N ASP A 107 2.46 0.25 -29.22
CA ASP A 107 1.43 0.69 -30.14
C ASP A 107 1.43 -0.14 -31.45
N TYR A 108 0.51 0.20 -32.35
CA TYR A 108 0.36 -0.48 -33.64
C TYR A 108 1.61 -0.41 -34.54
N SER A 109 2.48 0.58 -34.33
CA SER A 109 3.75 0.72 -35.07
C SER A 109 4.89 -0.08 -34.47
N GLY A 110 4.70 -0.59 -33.23
CA GLY A 110 5.72 -1.25 -32.44
C GLY A 110 6.48 -0.31 -31.50
N ALA A 111 6.14 0.97 -31.45
CA ALA A 111 6.76 1.92 -30.54
C ALA A 111 6.33 1.63 -29.09
N ALA A 112 7.31 1.77 -28.17
CA ALA A 112 7.07 1.55 -26.75
C ALA A 112 6.21 2.68 -26.17
N CYS A 113 5.24 2.30 -25.34
CA CYS A 113 4.37 3.18 -24.58
C CYS A 113 4.50 2.88 -23.08
N ALA A 114 4.19 3.85 -22.24
CA ALA A 114 4.24 3.64 -20.78
C ALA A 114 2.85 3.32 -20.23
N PHE A 115 2.72 2.15 -19.58
CA PHE A 115 1.55 1.84 -18.76
C PHE A 115 1.51 2.80 -17.56
N GLN A 116 0.39 3.47 -17.33
CA GLN A 116 0.28 4.47 -16.26
C GLN A 116 -0.43 3.91 -15.03
N ALA A 117 -1.67 3.45 -15.18
CA ALA A 117 -2.46 2.94 -14.07
C ALA A 117 -3.68 2.14 -14.54
N LEU A 118 -4.19 1.27 -13.67
CA LEU A 118 -5.51 0.66 -13.77
C LEU A 118 -6.58 1.70 -13.44
N LEU A 119 -7.65 1.69 -14.23
CA LEU A 119 -8.85 2.53 -14.07
C LEU A 119 -10.09 1.72 -13.70
N GLY A 120 -10.02 0.40 -13.76
CA GLY A 120 -11.09 -0.53 -13.40
C GLY A 120 -10.85 -1.92 -13.91
N ALA A 121 -11.48 -2.91 -13.27
CA ALA A 121 -11.45 -4.30 -13.69
C ALA A 121 -12.71 -5.02 -13.22
N ASP A 122 -13.14 -5.99 -14.02
CA ASP A 122 -14.23 -6.90 -13.72
C ASP A 122 -13.81 -8.32 -14.12
N ASP A 123 -13.86 -9.26 -13.18
CA ASP A 123 -13.43 -10.64 -13.37
C ASP A 123 -14.53 -11.56 -13.89
N ILE A 124 -15.80 -11.15 -13.81
CA ILE A 124 -16.95 -11.90 -14.32
C ILE A 124 -17.02 -11.75 -15.85
N TYR A 125 -16.93 -10.50 -16.30
CA TYR A 125 -16.98 -10.17 -17.73
C TYR A 125 -15.61 -10.10 -18.40
N ASP A 126 -14.54 -10.37 -17.64
CA ASP A 126 -13.13 -10.40 -18.08
C ASP A 126 -12.70 -9.12 -18.81
N LEU A 127 -13.00 -7.96 -18.23
CA LEU A 127 -12.67 -6.64 -18.79
C LEU A 127 -11.79 -5.83 -17.85
N THR A 128 -10.86 -5.08 -18.42
CA THR A 128 -10.09 -4.07 -17.70
C THR A 128 -9.98 -2.77 -18.49
N LYS A 129 -9.96 -1.67 -17.76
CA LYS A 129 -9.70 -0.31 -18.25
C LYS A 129 -8.43 0.22 -17.59
N PHE A 130 -7.58 0.83 -18.37
CA PHE A 130 -6.30 1.37 -17.91
C PHE A 130 -5.86 2.56 -18.76
N SER A 131 -4.88 3.31 -18.30
CA SER A 131 -4.29 4.43 -19.02
C SER A 131 -2.87 4.14 -19.47
N VAL A 132 -2.54 4.68 -20.65
CA VAL A 132 -1.24 4.54 -21.33
C VAL A 132 -0.78 5.91 -21.80
N SER A 133 0.49 6.25 -21.55
CA SER A 133 1.14 7.38 -22.20
C SER A 133 1.73 6.93 -23.53
N ALA A 134 1.18 7.44 -24.64
CA ALA A 134 1.61 7.12 -26.00
C ALA A 134 1.77 8.40 -26.81
N ALA A 135 2.73 8.42 -27.74
CA ALA A 135 2.99 9.58 -28.60
C ALA A 135 1.83 9.85 -29.59
N LYS A 136 1.10 8.79 -29.96
CA LYS A 136 -0.06 8.87 -30.85
C LYS A 136 -1.18 8.01 -30.28
N VAL A 137 -2.33 8.62 -30.04
CA VAL A 137 -3.55 7.96 -29.59
C VAL A 137 -4.62 8.13 -30.67
N GLN A 138 -5.18 7.03 -31.12
CA GLN A 138 -6.30 6.99 -32.07
C GLN A 138 -7.43 6.15 -31.45
N PRO A 139 -8.35 6.76 -30.68
CA PRO A 139 -9.41 6.01 -30.02
C PRO A 139 -10.48 5.56 -31.03
N LEU A 140 -11.07 4.40 -30.77
CA LEU A 140 -12.26 3.96 -31.50
C LEU A 140 -13.51 4.55 -30.87
N SER A 141 -14.44 4.96 -31.73
CA SER A 141 -15.82 5.21 -31.30
C SER A 141 -16.50 3.91 -30.93
N LEU A 142 -17.38 3.97 -29.93
CA LEU A 142 -18.19 2.82 -29.53
C LEU A 142 -19.42 2.71 -30.41
N GLY A 143 -19.76 1.48 -30.79
CA GLY A 143 -20.91 1.15 -31.62
C GLY A 143 -21.70 -0.04 -31.08
N LYS A 144 -22.67 -0.49 -31.89
CA LYS A 144 -23.47 -1.68 -31.62
C LYS A 144 -23.57 -2.53 -32.86
N ALA A 145 -23.97 -3.77 -32.71
CA ALA A 145 -24.32 -4.67 -33.83
C ALA A 145 -25.57 -5.48 -33.46
N ALA A 146 -26.39 -5.79 -34.45
CA ALA A 146 -27.56 -6.65 -34.29
C ALA A 146 -27.24 -8.12 -34.64
N ALA A 147 -28.09 -9.02 -34.22
CA ALA A 147 -28.01 -10.42 -34.63
C ALA A 147 -28.08 -10.54 -36.16
N GLY A 148 -27.18 -11.31 -36.72
CA GLY A 148 -27.05 -11.47 -38.17
C GLY A 148 -26.06 -10.53 -38.84
N GLU A 149 -25.61 -9.45 -38.19
CA GLU A 149 -24.66 -8.49 -38.76
C GLU A 149 -23.23 -9.03 -38.81
N GLU A 150 -22.52 -8.55 -39.82
CA GLU A 150 -21.10 -8.84 -40.01
C GLU A 150 -20.24 -8.01 -39.08
N VAL A 151 -19.24 -8.63 -38.47
CA VAL A 151 -18.27 -7.99 -37.58
C VAL A 151 -16.86 -8.47 -37.90
N TRP A 152 -15.87 -7.75 -37.41
CA TRP A 152 -14.47 -8.10 -37.58
C TRP A 152 -13.76 -8.12 -36.22
N VAL A 153 -12.98 -9.19 -35.97
CA VAL A 153 -12.02 -9.24 -34.85
C VAL A 153 -10.70 -8.68 -35.37
N VAL A 154 -10.24 -7.59 -34.80
CA VAL A 154 -9.05 -6.87 -35.23
C VAL A 154 -7.99 -6.89 -34.13
N PRO A 155 -7.03 -7.84 -34.18
CA PRO A 155 -5.89 -7.85 -33.26
C PRO A 155 -4.82 -6.83 -33.69
N PRO A 156 -3.86 -6.50 -32.79
CA PRO A 156 -2.59 -5.88 -33.18
C PRO A 156 -1.86 -6.71 -34.24
N LYS A 157 -1.11 -6.06 -35.12
CA LYS A 157 -0.38 -6.71 -36.24
C LYS A 157 0.50 -7.88 -35.78
N GLN A 158 1.10 -7.76 -34.59
CA GLN A 158 1.99 -8.77 -34.02
C GLN A 158 1.24 -10.07 -33.64
N LEU A 159 -0.08 -10.00 -33.43
CA LEU A 159 -0.90 -11.13 -33.00
C LEU A 159 -1.69 -11.77 -34.15
N GLY A 160 -1.76 -11.15 -35.31
CA GLY A 160 -2.40 -11.71 -36.49
C GLY A 160 -3.09 -10.70 -37.38
N ALA A 161 -3.76 -11.24 -38.42
CA ALA A 161 -4.57 -10.45 -39.32
C ALA A 161 -6.01 -10.31 -38.81
N PRO A 162 -6.77 -9.29 -39.22
CA PRO A 162 -8.19 -9.18 -38.93
C PRO A 162 -8.98 -10.39 -39.45
N VAL A 163 -9.91 -10.86 -38.63
CA VAL A 163 -10.73 -12.04 -38.92
C VAL A 163 -12.20 -11.64 -39.00
N LYS A 164 -12.84 -12.05 -40.10
CA LYS A 164 -14.26 -11.82 -40.33
C LYS A 164 -15.13 -12.74 -39.48
N GLY A 165 -16.19 -12.19 -38.92
CA GLY A 165 -17.17 -12.93 -38.15
C GLY A 165 -18.59 -12.42 -38.36
N LYS A 166 -19.51 -12.99 -37.60
CA LYS A 166 -20.93 -12.67 -37.61
C LYS A 166 -21.49 -12.73 -36.19
N VAL A 167 -22.37 -11.82 -35.84
CA VAL A 167 -23.15 -11.88 -34.60
C VAL A 167 -24.22 -12.95 -34.72
N LYS A 168 -24.22 -13.95 -33.86
CA LYS A 168 -25.27 -14.97 -33.76
C LYS A 168 -26.45 -14.49 -32.92
N VAL A 169 -26.14 -14.01 -31.73
CA VAL A 169 -27.10 -13.48 -30.75
C VAL A 169 -26.55 -12.19 -30.20
N ALA A 170 -27.39 -11.19 -30.05
CA ALA A 170 -27.15 -9.98 -29.30
C ALA A 170 -28.07 -10.00 -28.07
N ASP A 171 -27.47 -10.17 -26.90
CA ASP A 171 -28.16 -10.23 -25.62
C ASP A 171 -27.69 -9.05 -24.73
N HIS A 172 -28.27 -8.88 -23.56
CA HIS A 172 -27.96 -7.78 -22.67
C HIS A 172 -27.55 -8.29 -21.28
N PHE A 173 -26.66 -7.54 -20.62
CA PHE A 173 -26.32 -7.73 -19.21
C PHE A 173 -26.35 -6.35 -18.49
N ASN A 174 -26.56 -6.37 -17.19
CA ASN A 174 -26.69 -5.15 -16.38
C ASN A 174 -27.66 -4.11 -17.02
N THR A 175 -28.74 -4.59 -17.66
CA THR A 175 -29.81 -3.83 -18.31
C THR A 175 -29.41 -2.92 -19.47
N SER A 176 -28.16 -2.53 -19.61
CA SER A 176 -27.72 -1.47 -20.55
C SER A 176 -26.64 -1.89 -21.55
N TYR A 177 -25.88 -2.94 -21.24
CA TYR A 177 -24.72 -3.36 -22.03
C TYR A 177 -25.03 -4.62 -22.84
N ASN A 178 -24.34 -4.76 -23.98
CA ASN A 178 -24.57 -5.88 -24.87
C ASN A 178 -23.58 -7.01 -24.63
N TYR A 179 -24.07 -8.25 -24.78
CA TYR A 179 -23.27 -9.45 -24.83
C TYR A 179 -23.56 -10.16 -26.15
N TYR A 180 -22.53 -10.32 -26.97
CA TYR A 180 -22.66 -10.88 -28.29
C TYR A 180 -22.13 -12.30 -28.34
N GLN A 181 -22.94 -13.27 -28.78
CA GLN A 181 -22.44 -14.56 -29.22
C GLN A 181 -22.01 -14.44 -30.67
N LEU A 182 -20.82 -14.91 -30.99
CA LEU A 182 -20.20 -14.74 -32.29
C LEU A 182 -19.99 -16.09 -33.01
N TYR A 183 -19.78 -15.98 -34.31
CA TYR A 183 -19.15 -16.99 -35.15
C TYR A 183 -18.01 -16.33 -35.91
N VAL A 184 -16.76 -16.73 -35.60
CA VAL A 184 -15.54 -16.14 -36.17
C VAL A 184 -14.67 -17.32 -36.64
N GLY A 185 -14.68 -17.59 -37.96
CA GLY A 185 -13.90 -18.68 -38.52
C GLY A 185 -12.41 -18.44 -38.46
N GLY A 186 -11.63 -19.39 -37.92
CA GLY A 186 -10.17 -19.26 -37.82
C GLY A 186 -9.66 -18.41 -36.64
N ALA A 187 -10.54 -17.92 -35.74
CA ALA A 187 -10.12 -17.28 -34.50
C ALA A 187 -9.61 -18.34 -33.48
N SER A 188 -8.82 -17.90 -32.52
CA SER A 188 -8.30 -18.69 -31.43
C SER A 188 -8.26 -17.88 -30.14
N GLU A 189 -8.06 -18.54 -29.01
CA GLU A 189 -7.93 -17.89 -27.68
C GLU A 189 -6.80 -16.86 -27.59
N LYS A 190 -5.82 -16.90 -28.51
CA LYS A 190 -4.77 -15.87 -28.63
C LYS A 190 -5.31 -14.49 -28.97
N LEU A 191 -6.53 -14.41 -29.48
CA LEU A 191 -7.22 -13.16 -29.83
C LEU A 191 -8.09 -12.63 -28.69
N ASN A 192 -8.13 -13.29 -27.52
CA ASN A 192 -8.89 -12.82 -26.38
C ASN A 192 -8.45 -11.42 -25.98
N GLY A 193 -9.42 -10.50 -25.87
CA GLY A 193 -9.16 -9.06 -25.65
C GLY A 193 -9.01 -8.23 -26.94
N ALA A 194 -9.01 -8.84 -28.14
CA ALA A 194 -8.96 -8.12 -29.39
C ALA A 194 -10.25 -7.33 -29.65
N ALA A 195 -10.12 -6.20 -30.35
CA ALA A 195 -11.26 -5.36 -30.73
C ALA A 195 -12.22 -6.11 -31.65
N VAL A 196 -13.51 -6.11 -31.32
CA VAL A 196 -14.59 -6.53 -32.23
C VAL A 196 -15.27 -5.28 -32.75
N VAL A 197 -15.28 -5.09 -34.07
CA VAL A 197 -15.82 -3.87 -34.69
C VAL A 197 -16.90 -4.22 -35.73
N ASN A 198 -17.83 -3.30 -35.91
CA ASN A 198 -18.81 -3.35 -36.99
C ASN A 198 -18.21 -2.88 -38.35
N LEU A 199 -18.98 -2.89 -39.43
CA LEU A 199 -18.52 -2.48 -40.76
C LEU A 199 -18.12 -1.00 -40.85
N LYS A 200 -18.55 -0.17 -39.89
CA LYS A 200 -18.14 1.24 -39.80
C LYS A 200 -16.80 1.44 -39.09
N GLY A 201 -16.22 0.35 -38.52
CA GLY A 201 -15.01 0.42 -37.71
C GLY A 201 -15.27 0.84 -36.24
N GLU A 202 -16.53 0.89 -35.81
CA GLU A 202 -16.89 1.21 -34.44
C GLU A 202 -16.70 -0.02 -33.53
N LEU A 203 -16.12 0.17 -32.35
CA LEU A 203 -15.88 -0.88 -31.36
C LEU A 203 -17.21 -1.31 -30.72
N ILE A 204 -17.60 -2.57 -30.89
CA ILE A 204 -18.79 -3.12 -30.26
C ILE A 204 -18.46 -3.91 -28.98
N GLY A 205 -17.23 -4.40 -28.83
CA GLY A 205 -16.80 -5.16 -27.67
C GLY A 205 -15.41 -5.74 -27.82
N LEU A 206 -14.98 -6.53 -26.82
CA LEU A 206 -13.74 -7.28 -26.85
C LEU A 206 -14.03 -8.77 -27.07
N PHE A 207 -13.25 -9.41 -27.92
CA PHE A 207 -13.37 -10.81 -28.30
C PHE A 207 -12.93 -11.75 -27.18
N PHE A 208 -13.72 -12.81 -26.97
CA PHE A 208 -13.38 -13.91 -26.08
C PHE A 208 -13.71 -15.26 -26.73
N GLN A 209 -12.81 -16.19 -26.59
CA GLN A 209 -13.02 -17.58 -26.98
C GLN A 209 -12.64 -18.50 -25.83
N SER A 210 -13.51 -19.46 -25.52
CA SER A 210 -13.25 -20.58 -24.62
C SER A 210 -13.77 -21.86 -25.28
N GLY A 211 -12.85 -22.72 -25.66
CA GLY A 211 -13.18 -23.90 -26.46
C GLY A 211 -13.87 -23.52 -27.76
N LYS A 212 -15.14 -23.94 -27.93
CA LYS A 212 -15.94 -23.65 -29.13
C LYS A 212 -16.84 -22.42 -29.00
N GLN A 213 -16.94 -21.86 -27.80
CA GLN A 213 -17.75 -20.67 -27.55
C GLN A 213 -16.97 -19.41 -27.90
N GLN A 214 -17.59 -18.52 -28.66
CA GLN A 214 -17.02 -17.24 -29.08
C GLN A 214 -18.01 -16.14 -28.73
N SER A 215 -17.52 -15.10 -28.09
CA SER A 215 -18.34 -13.97 -27.65
C SER A 215 -17.61 -12.65 -27.77
N ALA A 216 -18.35 -11.55 -27.59
CA ALA A 216 -17.78 -10.26 -27.31
C ALA A 216 -18.58 -9.59 -26.18
N THR A 217 -17.86 -9.02 -25.22
CA THR A 217 -18.43 -8.20 -24.14
C THR A 217 -18.36 -6.73 -24.54
N ASP A 218 -19.45 -5.98 -24.35
CA ASP A 218 -19.57 -4.58 -24.71
C ASP A 218 -18.43 -3.72 -24.10
N ALA A 219 -17.69 -3.02 -24.93
CA ALA A 219 -16.61 -2.14 -24.48
C ALA A 219 -17.13 -0.90 -23.72
N ALA A 220 -18.41 -0.53 -23.90
CA ALA A 220 -19.04 0.53 -23.14
C ALA A 220 -19.07 0.22 -21.64
N TYR A 221 -19.22 -1.06 -21.24
CA TYR A 221 -19.15 -1.46 -19.85
C TYR A 221 -17.79 -1.12 -19.21
N ALA A 222 -16.68 -1.43 -19.89
CA ALA A 222 -15.36 -1.08 -19.39
C ALA A 222 -15.10 0.45 -19.43
N ARG A 223 -15.65 1.17 -20.44
CA ARG A 223 -15.59 2.64 -20.48
C ARG A 223 -16.14 3.25 -19.21
N ASP A 224 -17.25 2.71 -18.72
CA ASP A 224 -18.01 3.25 -17.59
C ASP A 224 -17.45 2.85 -16.21
N PHE A 225 -16.33 2.12 -16.14
CA PHE A 225 -15.60 1.90 -14.89
C PHE A 225 -15.13 3.23 -14.31
N VAL A 226 -15.41 3.44 -13.02
CA VAL A 226 -15.04 4.65 -12.27
C VAL A 226 -14.06 4.29 -11.16
N VAL A 227 -12.99 5.05 -11.05
CA VAL A 227 -12.06 4.97 -9.91
C VAL A 227 -12.64 5.75 -8.75
N THR A 228 -12.76 5.10 -7.60
CA THR A 228 -13.15 5.70 -6.32
C THR A 228 -12.00 5.65 -5.34
N GLY A 229 -12.14 6.30 -4.18
CA GLY A 229 -11.15 6.22 -3.10
C GLY A 229 -10.91 4.78 -2.65
N LEU A 230 -11.95 3.95 -2.62
CA LEU A 230 -11.88 2.55 -2.22
C LEU A 230 -11.29 1.63 -3.31
N SER A 231 -11.12 2.10 -4.54
CA SER A 231 -10.55 1.30 -5.64
C SER A 231 -9.14 0.78 -5.30
N GLN A 232 -8.39 1.49 -4.45
CA GLN A 232 -7.08 1.06 -3.95
C GLN A 232 -7.13 -0.28 -3.19
N ASN A 233 -8.28 -0.61 -2.59
CA ASN A 233 -8.52 -1.88 -1.89
C ASN A 233 -9.48 -2.81 -2.63
N ASN A 234 -9.81 -2.52 -3.90
CA ASN A 234 -10.69 -3.38 -4.69
C ASN A 234 -10.06 -4.79 -4.87
N PRO A 235 -10.74 -5.86 -4.44
CA PRO A 235 -10.17 -7.21 -4.41
C PRO A 235 -9.87 -7.77 -5.81
N VAL A 236 -10.59 -7.34 -6.85
CA VAL A 236 -10.33 -7.73 -8.24
C VAL A 236 -9.06 -7.03 -8.73
N MET A 237 -9.01 -5.69 -8.64
CA MET A 237 -7.87 -4.90 -9.14
C MET A 237 -6.56 -5.24 -8.41
N ARG A 238 -6.61 -5.58 -7.12
CA ARG A 238 -5.42 -5.97 -6.33
C ARG A 238 -4.82 -7.33 -6.72
N ARG A 239 -5.52 -8.15 -7.50
CA ARG A 239 -4.91 -9.37 -8.07
C ARG A 239 -3.81 -9.02 -9.08
N ALA A 240 -3.90 -7.86 -9.73
CA ALA A 240 -2.75 -7.27 -10.41
C ALA A 240 -1.98 -6.41 -9.44
N ARG A 241 -0.66 -6.56 -9.41
CA ARG A 241 0.22 -5.75 -8.57
C ARG A 241 0.67 -4.50 -9.33
N LEU A 242 -0.30 -3.84 -9.94
CA LEU A 242 -0.14 -2.64 -10.74
C LEU A 242 -0.74 -1.43 -10.03
N ARG A 243 -0.18 -0.26 -10.30
CA ARG A 243 -0.70 0.98 -9.76
C ARG A 243 -2.15 1.21 -10.20
N ILE A 244 -3.00 1.59 -9.25
CA ILE A 244 -4.38 2.02 -9.49
C ILE A 244 -4.38 3.56 -9.54
N ALA A 245 -5.12 4.14 -10.48
CA ALA A 245 -5.19 5.58 -10.67
C ALA A 245 -5.85 6.30 -9.48
N LEU A 246 -5.62 7.61 -9.38
CA LEU A 246 -6.35 8.48 -8.45
C LEU A 246 -7.72 8.85 -9.03
N PRO A 247 -8.75 8.96 -8.16
CA PRO A 247 -10.03 9.55 -8.52
C PRO A 247 -9.91 11.01 -8.99
N GLU A 248 -10.95 11.51 -9.68
CA GLU A 248 -11.05 12.92 -10.08
C GLU A 248 -11.50 13.83 -8.94
N SER A 249 -12.29 13.31 -8.01
CA SER A 249 -12.77 14.05 -6.85
C SER A 249 -11.67 14.14 -5.77
N GLU A 250 -11.45 15.34 -5.23
CA GLU A 250 -10.49 15.59 -4.15
C GLU A 250 -10.72 14.67 -2.94
N ARG A 251 -11.95 14.60 -2.47
CA ARG A 251 -12.32 13.77 -1.31
C ARG A 251 -11.97 12.30 -1.53
N GLU A 252 -12.32 11.77 -2.69
CA GLU A 252 -12.01 10.38 -3.05
C GLU A 252 -10.50 10.18 -3.26
N ALA A 253 -9.80 11.18 -3.79
CA ALA A 253 -8.36 11.13 -4.00
C ALA A 253 -7.58 11.11 -2.68
N VAL A 254 -8.03 11.84 -1.65
CA VAL A 254 -7.44 11.77 -0.30
C VAL A 254 -7.57 10.37 0.28
N VAL A 255 -8.74 9.74 0.15
CA VAL A 255 -8.95 8.34 0.58
C VAL A 255 -8.02 7.40 -0.18
N ALA A 256 -7.92 7.57 -1.51
CA ALA A 256 -7.02 6.76 -2.35
C ALA A 256 -5.56 6.94 -1.95
N LEU A 257 -5.12 8.16 -1.64
CA LEU A 257 -3.77 8.47 -1.17
C LEU A 257 -3.44 7.73 0.12
N LEU A 258 -4.32 7.79 1.12
CA LEU A 258 -4.16 7.09 2.40
C LEU A 258 -4.05 5.57 2.21
N LEU A 259 -4.92 4.99 1.37
CA LEU A 259 -4.94 3.55 1.11
C LEU A 259 -3.76 3.07 0.25
N SER A 260 -3.14 3.96 -0.53
CA SER A 260 -2.01 3.63 -1.42
C SER A 260 -0.73 3.24 -0.66
N ASN A 261 -0.61 3.60 0.60
CA ASN A 261 0.52 3.24 1.47
C ASN A 261 0.70 1.69 1.60
N SER A 262 -0.37 0.90 1.38
CA SER A 262 -0.31 -0.57 1.37
C SER A 262 0.21 -1.17 0.05
N GLN A 263 0.53 -0.35 -0.96
CA GLN A 263 1.06 -0.77 -2.26
C GLN A 263 2.59 -0.88 -2.26
N LYS A 264 3.17 -1.22 -3.42
CA LYS A 264 4.63 -1.16 -3.60
C LYS A 264 5.14 0.27 -3.34
N PRO A 265 6.30 0.44 -2.71
CA PRO A 265 6.84 1.77 -2.42
C PRO A 265 6.98 2.69 -3.65
N SER A 266 7.30 2.11 -4.83
CA SER A 266 7.37 2.85 -6.09
C SER A 266 6.02 3.37 -6.55
N ASP A 267 4.96 2.57 -6.39
CA ASP A 267 3.60 2.90 -6.81
C ASP A 267 2.98 3.92 -5.85
N HIS A 268 3.23 3.76 -4.54
CA HIS A 268 2.86 4.76 -3.54
C HIS A 268 3.50 6.12 -3.84
N ALA A 269 4.82 6.14 -4.08
CA ALA A 269 5.53 7.38 -4.44
C ALA A 269 5.00 8.02 -5.74
N ALA A 270 4.63 7.21 -6.73
CA ALA A 270 4.03 7.71 -7.98
C ALA A 270 2.62 8.28 -7.73
N THR A 271 1.83 7.65 -6.86
CA THR A 271 0.50 8.11 -6.45
C THR A 271 0.58 9.45 -5.71
N ILE A 272 1.53 9.62 -4.78
CA ILE A 272 1.75 10.90 -4.09
C ILE A 272 2.11 12.02 -5.09
N ARG A 273 3.04 11.77 -6.03
CA ARG A 273 3.41 12.78 -7.05
C ARG A 273 2.23 13.16 -7.94
N GLU A 274 1.43 12.18 -8.34
CA GLU A 274 0.22 12.44 -9.10
C GLU A 274 -0.78 13.26 -8.31
N PHE A 275 -0.94 12.97 -7.00
CA PHE A 275 -1.82 13.71 -6.11
C PHE A 275 -1.39 15.18 -5.99
N ILE A 276 -0.13 15.46 -5.71
CA ILE A 276 0.41 16.82 -5.64
C ILE A 276 0.19 17.56 -6.96
N ARG A 277 0.48 16.91 -8.09
CA ARG A 277 0.28 17.52 -9.42
C ARG A 277 -1.18 17.83 -9.70
N LYS A 278 -2.12 16.97 -9.27
CA LYS A 278 -3.56 17.09 -9.56
C LYS A 278 -4.25 18.04 -8.58
N PHE A 279 -3.81 18.04 -7.31
CA PHE A 279 -4.39 18.80 -6.22
C PHE A 279 -3.32 19.59 -5.44
N PRO A 280 -2.60 20.52 -6.08
CA PRO A 280 -1.47 21.22 -5.45
C PRO A 280 -1.88 22.12 -4.29
N HIS A 281 -3.16 22.42 -4.15
CA HIS A 281 -3.71 23.26 -3.08
C HIS A 281 -4.08 22.48 -1.80
N LEU A 282 -3.97 21.12 -1.82
CA LEU A 282 -4.19 20.27 -0.66
C LEU A 282 -2.88 19.93 0.05
N THR A 283 -2.90 19.92 1.38
CA THR A 283 -1.73 19.62 2.22
C THR A 283 -1.36 18.13 2.24
N ASP A 284 -2.35 17.25 2.04
CA ASP A 284 -2.24 15.79 2.19
C ASP A 284 -1.10 15.18 1.35
N GLY A 285 -0.95 15.62 0.10
CA GLY A 285 0.08 15.11 -0.80
C GLY A 285 1.49 15.47 -0.35
N TYR A 286 1.69 16.71 0.09
CA TYR A 286 2.98 17.18 0.59
C TYR A 286 3.34 16.49 1.89
N TYR A 287 2.38 16.33 2.81
CA TYR A 287 2.60 15.61 4.05
C TYR A 287 2.95 14.14 3.80
N ALA A 288 2.24 13.47 2.91
CA ALA A 288 2.55 12.09 2.52
C ALA A 288 3.96 11.97 1.91
N MET A 289 4.38 12.94 1.07
CA MET A 289 5.74 12.94 0.50
C MET A 289 6.79 13.22 1.57
N THR A 290 6.52 14.12 2.51
CA THR A 290 7.38 14.38 3.67
C THR A 290 7.64 13.11 4.46
N MET A 291 6.59 12.37 4.83
CA MET A 291 6.72 11.12 5.59
C MET A 291 7.47 10.04 4.81
N LEU A 292 7.23 9.95 3.49
CA LEU A 292 7.96 9.04 2.61
C LEU A 292 9.45 9.38 2.52
N ALA A 293 9.80 10.66 2.46
CA ALA A 293 11.17 11.17 2.41
C ALA A 293 11.91 10.89 3.73
N LEU A 294 11.28 11.19 4.89
CA LEU A 294 11.81 10.88 6.21
C LEU A 294 12.10 9.39 6.38
N GLY A 295 11.18 8.53 5.95
CA GLY A 295 11.36 7.06 5.99
C GLY A 295 12.53 6.55 5.14
N LYS A 296 13.00 7.35 4.15
CA LYS A 296 14.16 7.05 3.30
C LYS A 296 15.45 7.76 3.76
N GLY A 297 15.38 8.61 4.77
CA GLY A 297 16.51 9.44 5.20
C GLY A 297 16.77 10.65 4.28
N ASP A 298 15.85 10.99 3.37
CA ASP A 298 15.95 12.19 2.53
C ASP A 298 15.30 13.38 3.26
N ASN A 299 15.98 13.81 4.34
CA ASN A 299 15.47 14.85 5.22
C ASN A 299 15.41 16.23 4.53
N ALA A 300 16.26 16.45 3.51
CA ALA A 300 16.22 17.68 2.71
C ALA A 300 14.97 17.74 1.82
N GLU A 301 14.58 16.62 1.21
CA GLU A 301 13.34 16.53 0.45
C GLU A 301 12.11 16.70 1.36
N ALA A 302 12.15 16.14 2.57
CA ALA A 302 11.09 16.32 3.55
C ALA A 302 10.87 17.80 3.89
N ASP A 303 11.95 18.54 4.16
CA ASP A 303 11.90 19.98 4.42
C ASP A 303 11.37 20.77 3.22
N ARG A 304 11.84 20.43 2.01
CA ARG A 304 11.37 21.06 0.78
C ARG A 304 9.87 20.86 0.56
N MET A 305 9.34 19.67 0.84
CA MET A 305 7.91 19.39 0.70
C MET A 305 7.06 20.17 1.67
N LEU A 306 7.52 20.35 2.92
CA LEU A 306 6.83 21.18 3.91
C LEU A 306 6.81 22.66 3.50
N GLN A 307 7.92 23.18 3.00
CA GLN A 307 8.00 24.56 2.48
C GLN A 307 7.09 24.74 1.27
N GLU A 308 7.05 23.79 0.36
CA GLU A 308 6.19 23.81 -0.82
C GLU A 308 4.71 23.75 -0.42
N SER A 309 4.35 22.93 0.57
CA SER A 309 3.01 22.89 1.17
C SER A 309 2.59 24.28 1.66
N VAL A 310 3.43 24.95 2.45
CA VAL A 310 3.17 26.31 2.93
C VAL A 310 2.98 27.30 1.77
N ALA A 311 3.76 27.15 0.68
CA ALA A 311 3.65 28.03 -0.47
C ALA A 311 2.36 27.78 -1.28
N GLN A 312 1.99 26.54 -1.53
CA GLN A 312 0.96 26.16 -2.50
C GLN A 312 -0.42 25.89 -1.89
N ALA A 313 -0.49 25.31 -0.68
CA ALA A 313 -1.75 24.90 -0.08
C ALA A 313 -2.70 26.07 0.17
N SER A 314 -4.00 25.84 -0.04
CA SER A 314 -5.05 26.83 0.23
C SER A 314 -5.28 27.04 1.73
N LYS A 315 -5.18 25.94 2.51
CA LYS A 315 -5.30 25.96 3.98
C LYS A 315 -3.94 26.25 4.62
N LYS A 316 -3.58 27.53 4.71
CA LYS A 316 -2.28 27.95 5.24
C LYS A 316 -2.06 27.51 6.69
N GLY A 317 -3.08 27.60 7.53
CA GLY A 317 -3.01 27.16 8.93
C GLY A 317 -2.61 25.69 9.04
N GLU A 318 -3.23 24.81 8.27
CA GLU A 318 -2.93 23.37 8.24
C GLU A 318 -1.50 23.10 7.72
N ALA A 319 -1.06 23.81 6.66
CA ALA A 319 0.28 23.66 6.11
C ALA A 319 1.37 24.03 7.13
N HIS A 320 1.22 25.17 7.80
CA HIS A 320 2.12 25.62 8.86
C HIS A 320 2.10 24.68 10.08
N PHE A 321 0.91 24.19 10.47
CA PHE A 321 0.79 23.20 11.54
C PHE A 321 1.54 21.90 11.21
N ASN A 322 1.36 21.36 10.02
CA ASN A 322 2.05 20.15 9.58
C ASN A 322 3.58 20.34 9.63
N TYR A 323 4.06 21.52 9.24
CA TYR A 323 5.49 21.83 9.30
C TYR A 323 6.00 21.86 10.74
N ALA A 324 5.32 22.61 11.61
CA ALA A 324 5.66 22.68 13.02
C ALA A 324 5.65 21.29 13.69
N ASN A 325 4.61 20.51 13.43
CA ASN A 325 4.40 19.20 14.02
C ASN A 325 5.51 18.21 13.62
N VAL A 326 5.89 18.18 12.35
CA VAL A 326 6.98 17.29 11.88
C VAL A 326 8.30 17.67 12.56
N ILE A 327 8.65 18.96 12.62
CA ILE A 327 9.85 19.41 13.32
C ILE A 327 9.81 18.98 14.80
N TYR A 328 8.71 19.23 15.48
CA TYR A 328 8.52 18.90 16.90
C TYR A 328 8.69 17.39 17.14
N LEU A 329 8.00 16.55 16.38
CA LEU A 329 8.06 15.09 16.53
C LEU A 329 9.46 14.54 16.29
N VAL A 330 10.20 15.08 15.31
CA VAL A 330 11.59 14.66 15.03
C VAL A 330 12.52 15.09 16.15
N LEU A 331 12.46 16.35 16.58
CA LEU A 331 13.38 16.88 17.61
C LEU A 331 13.12 16.30 19.01
N THR A 332 11.90 15.85 19.30
CA THR A 332 11.56 15.18 20.56
C THR A 332 11.73 13.66 20.51
N GLY A 333 12.19 13.12 19.38
CA GLY A 333 12.40 11.67 19.19
C GLY A 333 11.14 10.83 19.03
N GLN A 334 9.96 11.46 18.92
CA GLN A 334 8.69 10.77 18.69
C GLN A 334 8.57 10.24 17.27
N GLN A 335 9.24 10.89 16.32
CA GLN A 335 9.43 10.43 14.95
C GLN A 335 10.90 10.12 14.71
N SER A 336 11.20 8.83 14.53
CA SER A 336 12.55 8.41 14.15
C SER A 336 12.84 8.77 12.70
N ILE A 337 14.05 9.26 12.42
CA ILE A 337 14.56 9.54 11.08
C ILE A 337 15.93 8.87 10.91
N GLN A 338 16.35 8.67 9.65
CA GLN A 338 17.70 8.25 9.31
C GLN A 338 18.55 9.50 9.02
N GLY A 339 19.78 9.54 9.55
CA GLY A 339 20.67 10.68 9.39
C GLY A 339 20.25 11.90 10.25
N ASP A 340 20.89 13.03 10.00
CA ASP A 340 20.68 14.25 10.77
C ASP A 340 19.43 15.02 10.29
N ALA A 341 18.73 15.65 11.22
CA ALA A 341 17.67 16.58 10.87
C ALA A 341 18.25 17.82 10.14
N PRO A 342 17.48 18.45 9.23
CA PRO A 342 17.90 19.70 8.61
C PRO A 342 18.32 20.73 9.66
N ALA A 343 19.42 21.43 9.44
CA ALA A 343 19.92 22.44 10.39
C ALA A 343 18.93 23.60 10.66
N THR A 344 17.97 23.79 9.75
CA THR A 344 16.87 24.75 9.89
C THR A 344 15.79 24.29 10.85
N TRP A 345 15.75 23.00 11.21
CA TRP A 345 14.75 22.44 12.11
C TRP A 345 15.19 22.68 13.56
N THR A 346 14.55 23.65 14.19
CA THR A 346 14.73 24.00 15.59
C THR A 346 13.37 24.12 16.27
N LEU A 347 13.34 24.06 17.59
CA LEU A 347 12.10 24.32 18.34
C LEU A 347 11.58 25.73 18.11
N ASP A 348 12.47 26.73 17.90
CA ASP A 348 12.06 28.08 17.55
C ASP A 348 11.40 28.16 16.18
N LYS A 349 11.93 27.43 15.21
CA LYS A 349 11.29 27.32 13.89
C LYS A 349 9.90 26.66 14.00
N ALA A 350 9.79 25.55 14.75
CA ALA A 350 8.51 24.91 15.01
C ALA A 350 7.51 25.85 15.69
N LEU A 351 7.97 26.61 16.70
CA LEU A 351 7.13 27.59 17.38
C LEU A 351 6.65 28.71 16.43
N SER A 352 7.55 29.23 15.60
CA SER A 352 7.19 30.24 14.58
C SER A 352 6.16 29.71 13.60
N GLU A 353 6.29 28.45 13.14
CA GLU A 353 5.35 27.85 12.21
C GLU A 353 3.97 27.64 12.86
N VAL A 354 3.89 27.11 14.08
CA VAL A 354 2.58 26.90 14.74
C VAL A 354 1.90 28.22 15.12
N GLN A 355 2.67 29.29 15.40
CA GLN A 355 2.11 30.62 15.58
C GLN A 355 1.48 31.15 14.29
N GLN A 356 2.11 30.92 13.13
CA GLN A 356 1.53 31.28 11.85
C GLN A 356 0.27 30.44 11.54
N ALA A 357 0.29 29.16 11.91
CA ALA A 357 -0.90 28.30 11.81
C ALA A 357 -2.08 28.89 12.61
N ASN A 358 -1.83 29.24 13.87
CA ASN A 358 -2.85 29.80 14.76
C ASN A 358 -3.32 31.20 14.34
N ALA A 359 -2.42 32.02 13.75
CA ALA A 359 -2.78 33.33 13.22
C ALA A 359 -3.66 33.24 11.96
N ALA A 360 -3.45 32.20 11.13
CA ALA A 360 -4.23 31.98 9.92
C ALA A 360 -5.65 31.44 10.21
N ASP A 361 -5.77 30.53 11.16
CA ASP A 361 -7.04 29.87 11.54
C ASP A 361 -6.92 29.31 12.97
N PRO A 362 -7.32 30.06 14.02
CA PRO A 362 -7.16 29.63 15.40
C PRO A 362 -7.88 28.31 15.70
N GLN A 363 -7.12 27.28 16.05
CA GLN A 363 -7.65 25.97 16.41
C GLN A 363 -7.02 25.46 17.71
N PHE A 364 -7.80 24.66 18.46
CA PHE A 364 -7.33 24.03 19.69
C PHE A 364 -6.00 23.28 19.48
N ILE A 365 -5.92 22.45 18.43
CA ILE A 365 -4.75 21.61 18.18
C ILE A 365 -3.47 22.43 17.89
N TYR A 366 -3.61 23.62 17.30
CA TYR A 366 -2.45 24.50 17.05
C TYR A 366 -1.94 25.11 18.34
N GLN A 367 -2.86 25.54 19.22
CA GLN A 367 -2.51 26.08 20.53
C GLN A 367 -1.92 24.98 21.44
N HIS A 368 -2.42 23.76 21.33
CA HIS A 368 -1.90 22.62 22.07
C HIS A 368 -0.47 22.28 21.65
N LEU A 369 -0.19 22.17 20.35
CA LEU A 369 1.17 21.97 19.85
C LEU A 369 2.10 23.13 20.23
N MET A 370 1.61 24.38 20.26
CA MET A 370 2.39 25.53 20.70
C MET A 370 2.81 25.38 22.16
N ALA A 371 1.91 24.94 23.04
CA ALA A 371 2.23 24.68 24.45
C ALA A 371 3.25 23.54 24.62
N GLN A 372 3.12 22.47 23.82
CA GLN A 372 4.06 21.34 23.81
C GLN A 372 5.47 21.78 23.35
N ILE A 373 5.57 22.62 22.33
CA ILE A 373 6.86 23.15 21.85
C ILE A 373 7.50 24.04 22.92
N ILE A 374 6.73 24.90 23.57
CA ILE A 374 7.20 25.77 24.65
C ILE A 374 7.67 24.94 25.86
N TYR A 375 6.97 23.85 26.17
CA TYR A 375 7.42 22.86 27.16
C TYR A 375 8.78 22.25 26.78
N ALA A 376 8.91 21.81 25.51
CA ALA A 376 10.16 21.23 25.01
C ALA A 376 11.34 22.23 25.02
N GLN A 377 11.07 23.54 24.96
CA GLN A 377 12.04 24.60 25.16
C GLN A 377 12.40 24.85 26.65
N ALA A 378 11.85 24.04 27.56
CA ALA A 378 11.97 24.17 29.02
C ALA A 378 11.35 25.48 29.59
N HIS A 379 10.48 26.16 28.87
CA HIS A 379 9.71 27.32 29.35
C HIS A 379 8.44 26.87 30.07
N TYR A 380 8.60 26.11 31.16
CA TYR A 380 7.51 25.39 31.81
C TYR A 380 6.38 26.26 32.34
N THR A 381 6.68 27.50 32.82
CA THR A 381 5.67 28.45 33.30
C THR A 381 4.74 28.92 32.16
N ASP A 382 5.33 29.25 31.02
CA ASP A 382 4.58 29.73 29.86
C ASP A 382 3.74 28.58 29.25
N ALA A 383 4.34 27.37 29.15
CA ALA A 383 3.62 26.16 28.72
C ALA A 383 2.43 25.87 29.64
N LEU A 384 2.63 25.90 30.97
CA LEU A 384 1.56 25.68 31.94
C LEU A 384 0.42 26.68 31.76
N THR A 385 0.72 27.94 31.56
CA THR A 385 -0.29 28.99 31.34
C THR A 385 -1.15 28.70 30.11
N LEU A 386 -0.54 28.22 29.03
CA LEU A 386 -1.27 27.83 27.82
C LEU A 386 -2.10 26.57 28.04
N PHE A 387 -1.55 25.54 28.68
CA PHE A 387 -2.30 24.33 29.01
C PHE A 387 -3.48 24.63 29.95
N GLU A 388 -3.31 25.53 30.94
CA GLU A 388 -4.42 25.97 31.79
C GLU A 388 -5.53 26.67 31.00
N SER A 389 -5.17 27.43 29.98
CA SER A 389 -6.12 28.05 29.07
C SER A 389 -6.88 26.99 28.28
N LEU A 390 -6.18 26.00 27.73
CA LEU A 390 -6.75 24.90 26.97
C LEU A 390 -7.67 24.00 27.83
N ALA A 391 -7.29 23.74 29.08
CA ALA A 391 -8.09 22.95 30.01
C ALA A 391 -9.48 23.57 30.35
N ARG A 392 -9.68 24.86 30.05
CA ARG A 392 -10.97 25.58 30.19
C ARG A 392 -11.83 25.50 28.93
N MET A 393 -11.26 25.04 27.80
CA MET A 393 -11.96 24.87 26.53
C MET A 393 -12.60 23.50 26.44
N GLU A 394 -13.60 23.33 25.58
CA GLU A 394 -14.13 22.02 25.20
C GLU A 394 -13.61 21.64 23.80
N PRO A 395 -13.33 20.36 23.53
CA PRO A 395 -13.40 19.25 24.47
C PRO A 395 -12.26 19.26 25.50
N ARG A 396 -12.54 18.81 26.73
CA ARG A 396 -11.50 18.60 27.75
C ARG A 396 -10.73 17.34 27.42
N LEU A 397 -9.43 17.49 27.22
CA LEU A 397 -8.57 16.38 26.82
C LEU A 397 -7.74 15.89 28.00
N PRO A 398 -7.70 14.55 28.25
CA PRO A 398 -6.89 13.97 29.33
C PRO A 398 -5.41 14.33 29.25
N GLU A 399 -4.84 14.39 28.04
CA GLU A 399 -3.45 14.77 27.80
C GLU A 399 -3.11 16.17 28.30
N THR A 400 -4.02 17.13 28.18
CA THR A 400 -3.78 18.51 28.68
C THR A 400 -3.51 18.51 30.19
N TYR A 401 -4.25 17.75 30.98
CA TYR A 401 -4.03 17.63 32.41
C TYR A 401 -2.75 16.87 32.76
N LEU A 402 -2.38 15.85 31.97
CA LEU A 402 -1.09 15.17 32.11
C LEU A 402 0.08 16.13 31.87
N GLU A 403 0.01 16.92 30.81
CA GLU A 403 1.04 17.91 30.45
C GLU A 403 1.14 19.04 31.48
N MET A 404 0.01 19.49 32.04
CA MET A 404 0.00 20.41 33.19
C MET A 404 0.71 19.79 34.41
N ALA A 405 0.47 18.52 34.70
CA ALA A 405 1.13 17.80 35.77
C ALA A 405 2.65 17.72 35.54
N GLN A 406 3.08 17.45 34.32
CA GLN A 406 4.49 17.45 33.92
C GLN A 406 5.13 18.84 34.09
N CYS A 407 4.45 19.91 33.65
CA CYS A 407 4.91 21.27 33.89
C CYS A 407 5.10 21.54 35.37
N LYS A 408 4.10 21.19 36.20
CA LYS A 408 4.16 21.37 37.67
C LYS A 408 5.32 20.60 38.30
N GLU A 409 5.57 19.37 37.85
CA GLU A 409 6.70 18.56 38.31
C GLU A 409 8.05 19.24 37.99
N GLN A 410 8.23 19.73 36.75
CA GLN A 410 9.45 20.45 36.34
C GLN A 410 9.64 21.77 37.12
N LEU A 411 8.57 22.41 37.55
CA LEU A 411 8.59 23.62 38.36
C LEU A 411 8.80 23.33 39.87
N GLY A 412 8.92 22.06 40.27
CA GLY A 412 9.14 21.64 41.63
C GLY A 412 7.91 21.78 42.56
N ALA A 413 6.71 21.70 41.99
CA ALA A 413 5.47 21.74 42.74
C ALA A 413 5.33 20.52 43.70
N ASP A 414 4.50 20.67 44.72
CA ASP A 414 4.22 19.63 45.67
C ASP A 414 3.59 18.40 45.00
N ASN A 415 3.95 17.19 45.46
CA ASN A 415 3.41 15.93 44.92
C ASN A 415 1.87 15.85 44.93
N ALA A 416 1.22 16.53 45.87
CA ALA A 416 -0.24 16.60 45.95
C ALA A 416 -0.86 17.43 44.79
N GLU A 417 -0.20 18.54 44.40
CA GLU A 417 -0.64 19.34 43.24
C GLU A 417 -0.51 18.56 41.95
N VAL A 418 0.63 17.86 41.76
CA VAL A 418 0.87 16.99 40.61
C VAL A 418 -0.17 15.88 40.56
N LEU A 419 -0.40 15.21 41.71
CA LEU A 419 -1.40 14.14 41.78
C LEU A 419 -2.81 14.63 41.43
N ALA A 420 -3.23 15.78 41.90
CA ALA A 420 -4.57 16.34 41.61
C ALA A 420 -4.80 16.52 40.10
N LEU A 421 -3.77 16.92 39.35
CA LEU A 421 -3.84 17.02 37.88
C LEU A 421 -3.90 15.64 37.22
N LEU A 422 -3.12 14.68 37.69
CA LEU A 422 -3.17 13.30 37.19
C LEU A 422 -4.49 12.59 37.51
N GLU A 423 -5.10 12.87 38.65
CA GLU A 423 -6.45 12.41 38.96
C GLU A 423 -7.46 13.01 37.99
N LYS A 424 -7.30 14.30 37.67
CA LYS A 424 -8.16 14.98 36.70
C LYS A 424 -7.99 14.41 35.29
N SER A 425 -6.76 14.06 34.87
CA SER A 425 -6.51 13.45 33.57
C SER A 425 -7.27 12.12 33.41
N VAL A 426 -7.34 11.33 34.48
CA VAL A 426 -8.11 10.06 34.47
C VAL A 426 -9.63 10.31 34.54
N GLU A 427 -10.07 11.33 35.29
CA GLU A 427 -11.50 11.67 35.43
C GLU A 427 -12.14 12.07 34.08
N VAL A 428 -11.41 12.79 33.24
CA VAL A 428 -11.93 13.26 31.93
C VAL A 428 -11.78 12.25 30.81
N CYS A 429 -11.20 11.07 31.06
CA CYS A 429 -11.17 9.99 30.07
C CYS A 429 -12.56 9.48 29.76
N ASP A 430 -12.78 9.11 28.50
CA ASP A 430 -14.00 8.41 28.09
C ASP A 430 -14.18 7.08 28.84
N THR A 431 -15.41 6.74 29.13
CA THR A 431 -15.78 5.45 29.73
C THR A 431 -16.68 4.65 28.78
N PRO A 432 -16.43 3.32 28.63
CA PRO A 432 -15.42 2.52 29.34
C PRO A 432 -13.99 2.86 28.93
N TYR A 433 -13.07 2.79 29.89
CA TYR A 433 -11.65 3.00 29.59
C TYR A 433 -11.12 2.05 28.52
N THR A 434 -10.20 2.54 27.71
CA THR A 434 -9.59 1.80 26.58
C THR A 434 -8.06 1.89 26.63
N ALA A 435 -7.39 1.32 25.65
CA ALA A 435 -5.93 1.45 25.53
C ALA A 435 -5.44 2.91 25.46
N THR A 436 -6.27 3.84 25.00
CA THR A 436 -5.95 5.27 24.99
C THR A 436 -5.89 5.89 26.39
N SER A 437 -6.54 5.28 27.38
CA SER A 437 -6.50 5.73 28.78
C SER A 437 -5.26 5.21 29.54
N ALA A 438 -4.52 4.26 28.96
CA ALA A 438 -3.39 3.60 29.64
C ALA A 438 -2.30 4.58 30.12
N PRO A 439 -1.83 5.59 29.33
CA PRO A 439 -0.79 6.49 29.78
C PRO A 439 -1.13 7.28 31.05
N TYR A 440 -2.40 7.63 31.24
CA TYR A 440 -2.85 8.40 32.39
C TYR A 440 -2.87 7.55 33.67
N PHE A 441 -3.22 6.29 33.58
CA PHE A 441 -3.07 5.33 34.69
C PHE A 441 -1.60 5.11 35.03
N TYR A 442 -0.72 4.99 34.04
CA TYR A 442 0.70 4.82 34.27
C TYR A 442 1.29 6.02 35.03
N ALA A 443 1.04 7.24 34.53
CA ALA A 443 1.55 8.46 35.15
C ALA A 443 1.03 8.62 36.60
N ARG A 444 -0.28 8.40 36.83
CA ARG A 444 -0.86 8.49 38.17
C ARG A 444 -0.35 7.39 39.09
N GLY A 445 -0.16 6.18 38.57
CA GLY A 445 0.43 5.06 39.33
C GLY A 445 1.84 5.37 39.81
N LEU A 446 2.70 5.93 38.97
CA LEU A 446 4.04 6.36 39.35
C LEU A 446 4.00 7.49 40.41
N GLN A 447 3.08 8.43 40.28
CA GLN A 447 2.93 9.49 41.28
C GLN A 447 2.47 8.96 42.63
N TYR A 448 1.53 8.00 42.66
CA TYR A 448 1.16 7.28 43.90
C TYR A 448 2.36 6.57 44.51
N ALA A 449 3.18 5.88 43.72
CA ALA A 449 4.39 5.23 44.19
C ALA A 449 5.38 6.23 44.81
N LYS A 450 5.61 7.37 44.18
CA LYS A 450 6.47 8.48 44.66
C LYS A 450 5.98 9.02 46.03
N MET A 451 4.67 8.98 46.24
CA MET A 451 4.05 9.41 47.51
C MET A 451 3.96 8.29 48.57
N GLY A 452 4.44 7.07 48.29
CA GLY A 452 4.37 5.94 49.19
C GLY A 452 3.01 5.22 49.22
N GLU A 453 2.07 5.59 48.36
CA GLU A 453 0.73 5.02 48.23
C GLU A 453 0.75 3.75 47.34
N TYR A 454 1.63 2.79 47.69
CA TYR A 454 1.98 1.64 46.82
C TYR A 454 0.78 0.81 46.38
N ARG A 455 -0.25 0.65 47.24
CA ARG A 455 -1.46 -0.11 46.88
C ARG A 455 -2.26 0.58 45.79
N LYS A 456 -2.36 1.91 45.83
CA LYS A 456 -3.03 2.70 44.77
C LYS A 456 -2.20 2.68 43.48
N ALA A 457 -0.87 2.78 43.61
CA ALA A 457 0.05 2.64 42.50
C ALA A 457 -0.16 1.32 41.76
N MET A 458 -0.26 0.21 42.50
CA MET A 458 -0.47 -1.11 41.90
C MET A 458 -1.79 -1.23 41.14
N VAL A 459 -2.87 -0.64 41.66
CA VAL A 459 -4.18 -0.64 40.93
C VAL A 459 -4.05 0.01 39.55
N ASP A 460 -3.36 1.12 39.49
CA ASP A 460 -3.20 1.86 38.22
C ASP A 460 -2.19 1.19 37.27
N LEU A 461 -1.07 0.67 37.79
CA LEU A 461 -0.08 -0.06 36.99
C LEU A 461 -0.62 -1.38 36.43
N LEU A 462 -1.52 -2.08 37.17
CA LEU A 462 -2.23 -3.27 36.67
C LEU A 462 -3.23 -2.88 35.54
N ARG A 463 -3.91 -1.73 35.66
CA ARG A 463 -4.75 -1.21 34.54
C ARG A 463 -3.92 -0.89 33.31
N TYR A 464 -2.76 -0.26 33.50
CA TYR A 464 -1.83 0.01 32.43
C TYR A 464 -1.40 -1.27 31.71
N GLU A 465 -1.02 -2.31 32.47
CA GLU A 465 -0.69 -3.63 31.92
C GLU A 465 -1.85 -4.25 31.15
N TYR A 466 -3.05 -4.24 31.75
CA TYR A 466 -4.26 -4.79 31.13
C TYR A 466 -4.55 -4.15 29.76
N PHE A 467 -4.46 -2.83 29.65
CA PHE A 467 -4.72 -2.13 28.39
C PHE A 467 -3.61 -2.32 27.35
N ASN A 468 -2.39 -2.65 27.78
CA ASN A 468 -1.29 -2.95 26.86
C ASN A 468 -1.28 -4.41 26.37
N GLN A 469 -2.12 -5.29 26.92
CA GLN A 469 -2.33 -6.67 26.44
C GLN A 469 -1.04 -7.46 26.22
N GLY A 470 -0.11 -7.44 27.20
CA GLY A 470 1.15 -8.18 27.17
C GLY A 470 2.22 -7.64 26.19
N ARG A 471 2.07 -6.42 25.71
CA ARG A 471 3.08 -5.75 24.86
C ARG A 471 4.14 -4.98 25.65
N LEU A 472 4.18 -5.16 26.98
CA LEU A 472 5.15 -4.50 27.86
C LEU A 472 6.48 -5.26 27.87
N GLY A 473 7.58 -4.51 27.88
CA GLY A 473 8.94 -5.04 27.97
C GLY A 473 9.34 -5.43 29.41
N ALA A 474 10.52 -6.04 29.54
CA ALA A 474 11.09 -6.45 30.83
C ALA A 474 11.26 -5.27 31.79
N ASP A 475 11.64 -4.10 31.26
CA ASP A 475 11.87 -2.88 32.06
C ASP A 475 10.63 -2.43 32.84
N PHE A 476 9.44 -2.60 32.29
CA PHE A 476 8.21 -2.28 33.01
C PHE A 476 8.00 -3.17 34.23
N TYR A 477 8.19 -4.49 34.08
CA TYR A 477 8.02 -5.44 35.16
C TYR A 477 9.11 -5.25 36.24
N TYR A 478 10.32 -4.93 35.82
CA TYR A 478 11.40 -4.58 36.76
C TYR A 478 11.10 -3.28 37.53
N GLN A 479 10.62 -2.23 36.83
CA GLN A 479 10.23 -1.00 37.50
C GLN A 479 9.08 -1.21 38.48
N ARG A 480 8.08 -2.03 38.14
CA ARG A 480 6.94 -2.31 39.02
C ARG A 480 7.38 -3.17 40.22
N GLU A 481 8.24 -4.12 39.99
CA GLU A 481 8.87 -4.90 41.07
C GLU A 481 9.56 -3.99 42.11
N GLN A 482 10.33 -3.00 41.68
CA GLN A 482 10.98 -2.02 42.59
C GLN A 482 9.96 -1.25 43.44
N ILE A 483 8.82 -0.88 42.86
CA ILE A 483 7.70 -0.24 43.58
C ILE A 483 7.09 -1.21 44.60
N GLU A 484 6.90 -2.46 44.22
CA GLU A 484 6.35 -3.52 45.07
C GLU A 484 7.27 -3.85 46.25
N LEU A 485 8.58 -3.87 46.03
CA LEU A 485 9.58 -4.01 47.08
C LEU A 485 9.46 -2.91 48.14
N GLN A 486 9.35 -1.65 47.72
CA GLN A 486 9.15 -0.52 48.62
C GLN A 486 7.84 -0.67 49.42
N GLY A 487 6.80 -1.18 48.74
CA GLY A 487 5.50 -1.48 49.35
C GLY A 487 5.47 -2.78 50.20
N LYS A 488 6.60 -3.52 50.31
CA LYS A 488 6.71 -4.83 50.95
C LYS A 488 5.76 -5.91 50.39
N LEU A 489 5.45 -5.78 49.07
CA LEU A 489 4.58 -6.69 48.34
C LEU A 489 5.40 -7.82 47.71
N TYR A 490 6.19 -8.55 48.51
CA TYR A 490 7.25 -9.45 48.04
C TYR A 490 6.78 -10.57 47.12
N GLN A 491 5.54 -11.06 47.26
CA GLN A 491 5.02 -12.11 46.37
C GLN A 491 4.70 -11.59 44.98
N GLN A 492 4.17 -10.37 44.92
CA GLN A 492 3.90 -9.68 43.64
C GLN A 492 5.23 -9.32 42.95
N ALA A 493 6.17 -8.74 43.71
CA ALA A 493 7.52 -8.43 43.25
C ALA A 493 8.23 -9.65 42.65
N LEU A 494 8.11 -10.82 43.34
CA LEU A 494 8.65 -12.06 42.78
C LEU A 494 8.00 -12.46 41.45
N GLY A 495 6.69 -12.27 41.32
CA GLY A 495 5.98 -12.54 40.05
C GLY A 495 6.47 -11.65 38.90
N ASP A 496 6.69 -10.37 39.20
CA ASP A 496 7.13 -9.39 38.21
C ASP A 496 8.59 -9.61 37.79
N ILE A 497 9.50 -9.82 38.74
CA ILE A 497 10.90 -10.06 38.37
C ILE A 497 11.09 -11.36 37.59
N LEU A 498 10.30 -12.40 37.88
CA LEU A 498 10.32 -13.63 37.09
C LEU A 498 9.78 -13.40 35.67
N THR A 499 8.85 -12.46 35.50
CA THR A 499 8.39 -12.05 34.18
C THR A 499 9.47 -11.27 33.42
N ALA A 500 10.17 -10.36 34.10
CA ALA A 500 11.33 -9.66 33.56
C ALA A 500 12.44 -10.62 33.11
N CYS A 501 12.82 -11.60 33.97
CA CYS A 501 13.79 -12.64 33.62
C CYS A 501 13.38 -13.44 32.36
N ARG A 502 12.09 -13.75 32.22
CA ARG A 502 11.59 -14.48 31.04
C ARG A 502 11.65 -13.65 29.76
N LEU A 503 11.41 -12.34 29.85
CA LEU A 503 11.41 -11.41 28.70
C LEU A 503 12.83 -11.02 28.30
N ALA A 504 13.76 -10.93 29.23
CA ALA A 504 15.17 -10.61 29.01
C ALA A 504 16.07 -11.60 29.80
N PRO A 505 16.24 -12.84 29.33
CA PRO A 505 16.91 -13.91 30.08
C PRO A 505 18.42 -13.70 30.24
N GLU A 506 19.03 -12.84 29.45
CA GLU A 506 20.47 -12.54 29.54
C GLU A 506 20.79 -11.39 30.53
N GLU A 507 19.77 -10.73 31.08
CA GLU A 507 19.96 -9.65 32.05
C GLU A 507 20.26 -10.20 33.44
N VAL A 508 21.55 -10.16 33.83
CA VAL A 508 22.04 -10.75 35.06
C VAL A 508 21.42 -10.09 36.30
N GLU A 509 21.12 -8.83 36.26
CA GLU A 509 20.53 -8.05 37.35
C GLU A 509 19.13 -8.57 37.72
N TYR A 510 18.29 -8.91 36.74
CA TYR A 510 16.96 -9.47 37.01
C TYR A 510 17.03 -10.82 37.71
N HIS A 511 17.97 -11.68 37.35
CA HIS A 511 18.16 -12.95 38.00
C HIS A 511 18.72 -12.79 39.44
N ALA A 512 19.54 -11.78 39.66
CA ALA A 512 20.04 -11.47 41.01
C ALA A 512 18.90 -10.96 41.92
N GLU A 513 18.05 -10.05 41.41
CA GLU A 513 16.88 -9.59 42.15
C GLU A 513 15.90 -10.74 42.44
N ALA A 514 15.65 -11.64 41.46
CA ALA A 514 14.85 -12.83 41.69
C ALA A 514 15.45 -13.70 42.78
N GLY A 515 16.75 -13.92 42.78
CA GLY A 515 17.46 -14.65 43.85
C GLY A 515 17.32 -14.00 45.23
N SER A 516 17.46 -12.68 45.28
CA SER A 516 17.28 -11.87 46.48
C SER A 516 15.85 -11.97 47.03
N LEU A 517 14.84 -11.87 46.13
CA LEU A 517 13.43 -12.04 46.50
C LEU A 517 13.08 -13.45 46.94
N TYR A 518 13.64 -14.48 46.33
CA TYR A 518 13.48 -15.86 46.79
C TYR A 518 13.99 -16.03 48.23
N LEU A 519 15.12 -15.42 48.60
CA LEU A 519 15.60 -15.43 49.99
C LEU A 519 14.62 -14.73 50.95
N ARG A 520 14.05 -13.60 50.55
CA ARG A 520 13.07 -12.84 51.36
C ARG A 520 11.77 -13.59 51.58
N VAL A 521 11.35 -14.42 50.62
CA VAL A 521 10.13 -15.24 50.74
C VAL A 521 10.42 -16.65 51.23
N ASN A 522 11.61 -16.89 51.81
CA ASN A 522 12.05 -18.16 52.41
C ASN A 522 12.05 -19.36 51.42
N ARG A 523 12.58 -19.11 50.19
CA ARG A 523 12.77 -20.11 49.14
C ARG A 523 14.25 -20.24 48.75
N PRO A 524 15.12 -20.76 49.67
CA PRO A 524 16.57 -20.73 49.44
C PRO A 524 17.04 -21.66 48.32
N GLN A 525 16.31 -22.74 47.99
CA GLN A 525 16.64 -23.60 46.84
C GLN A 525 16.54 -22.82 45.53
N ASP A 526 15.41 -22.11 45.34
CA ASP A 526 15.20 -21.30 44.12
C ASP A 526 16.19 -20.14 44.04
N ALA A 527 16.52 -19.53 45.18
CA ALA A 527 17.55 -18.50 45.25
C ALA A 527 18.92 -19.02 44.80
N ALA A 528 19.29 -20.24 45.24
CA ALA A 528 20.54 -20.85 44.80
C ALA A 528 20.57 -21.13 43.29
N GLU A 529 19.47 -21.56 42.70
CA GLU A 529 19.37 -21.78 41.25
C GLU A 529 19.44 -20.47 40.48
N ALA A 530 18.74 -19.43 40.90
CA ALA A 530 18.82 -18.09 40.28
C ALA A 530 20.25 -17.53 40.33
N ALA A 531 20.91 -17.65 41.50
CA ALA A 531 22.29 -17.21 41.70
C ALA A 531 23.29 -18.00 40.81
N LYS A 532 23.14 -19.32 40.70
CA LYS A 532 23.95 -20.12 39.74
C LYS A 532 23.76 -19.66 38.30
N TYR A 533 22.54 -19.28 37.95
CA TYR A 533 22.27 -18.76 36.62
C TYR A 533 22.95 -17.40 36.40
N CYS A 534 22.90 -16.49 37.39
CA CYS A 534 23.68 -15.24 37.35
C CYS A 534 25.15 -15.48 37.08
N ILE A 535 25.77 -16.40 37.87
CA ILE A 535 27.19 -16.75 37.74
C ILE A 535 27.51 -17.39 36.38
N LYS A 536 26.56 -18.12 35.79
CA LYS A 536 26.68 -18.68 34.44
C LYS A 536 26.67 -17.61 33.37
N ILE A 537 25.80 -16.60 33.47
CA ILE A 537 25.72 -15.47 32.52
C ILE A 537 26.96 -14.59 32.66
N ASN A 538 27.28 -14.20 33.89
CA ASN A 538 28.41 -13.34 34.21
C ASN A 538 29.20 -13.91 35.41
N PRO A 539 30.32 -14.61 35.19
CA PRO A 539 31.16 -15.16 36.25
C PRO A 539 31.79 -14.12 37.19
N ASP A 540 31.84 -12.86 36.74
CA ASP A 540 32.40 -11.74 37.51
C ASP A 540 31.33 -10.92 38.26
N TYR A 541 30.08 -11.39 38.28
CA TYR A 541 28.99 -10.71 38.98
C TYR A 541 28.96 -11.10 40.48
N ALA A 542 29.51 -10.22 41.32
CA ALA A 542 29.73 -10.47 42.75
C ALA A 542 28.46 -10.81 43.54
N ASP A 543 27.31 -10.19 43.20
CA ASP A 543 26.03 -10.42 43.89
C ASP A 543 25.52 -11.85 43.68
N GLY A 544 25.77 -12.45 42.51
CA GLY A 544 25.46 -13.86 42.27
C GLY A 544 26.11 -14.79 43.30
N TYR A 545 27.39 -14.57 43.64
CA TYR A 545 28.07 -15.35 44.67
C TYR A 545 27.57 -15.04 46.08
N LEU A 546 27.24 -13.78 46.39
CA LEU A 546 26.63 -13.42 47.66
C LEU A 546 25.31 -14.13 47.87
N ILE A 547 24.39 -14.06 46.88
CA ILE A 547 23.07 -14.69 46.97
C ILE A 547 23.19 -16.21 47.06
N LEU A 548 24.09 -16.84 46.27
CA LEU A 548 24.37 -18.26 46.33
C LEU A 548 24.86 -18.66 47.73
N GLY A 549 25.79 -17.90 48.27
CA GLY A 549 26.35 -18.16 49.59
C GLY A 549 25.32 -18.03 50.72
N ILE A 550 24.46 -17.01 50.68
CA ILE A 550 23.37 -16.86 51.65
C ILE A 550 22.37 -18.03 51.51
N ALA A 551 21.98 -18.39 50.30
CA ALA A 551 21.06 -19.50 50.04
C ALA A 551 21.62 -20.83 50.58
N GLN A 552 22.90 -21.11 50.35
CA GLN A 552 23.58 -22.32 50.83
C GLN A 552 23.65 -22.38 52.36
N THR A 553 23.89 -21.24 53.00
CA THR A 553 23.86 -21.22 54.47
C THR A 553 22.49 -21.51 55.06
N GLN A 554 21.40 -21.08 54.38
CA GLN A 554 20.03 -21.42 54.78
C GLN A 554 19.66 -22.88 54.47
N LEU A 555 20.41 -23.54 53.60
CA LEU A 555 20.26 -24.96 53.22
C LEU A 555 21.19 -25.89 54.01
N ASP A 556 21.73 -25.44 55.13
CA ASP A 556 22.72 -26.16 55.98
C ASP A 556 24.06 -26.49 55.29
N GLN A 557 24.34 -25.92 54.13
CA GLN A 557 25.62 -26.03 53.38
C GLN A 557 26.59 -24.92 53.81
N LYS A 558 26.87 -24.80 55.11
CA LYS A 558 27.60 -23.66 55.70
C LYS A 558 28.98 -23.43 55.08
N ALA A 559 29.76 -24.50 54.85
CA ALA A 559 31.12 -24.37 54.32
C ALA A 559 31.14 -23.74 52.90
N ASP A 560 30.31 -24.27 52.02
CA ASP A 560 30.19 -23.74 50.64
C ASP A 560 29.61 -22.33 50.64
N GLY A 561 28.63 -22.09 51.53
CA GLY A 561 28.01 -20.78 51.70
C GLY A 561 29.03 -19.71 52.10
N ILE A 562 29.85 -19.98 53.11
CA ILE A 562 30.90 -19.06 53.57
C ILE A 562 31.91 -18.82 52.43
N ALA A 563 32.36 -19.86 51.72
CA ALA A 563 33.31 -19.75 50.63
C ALA A 563 32.78 -18.81 49.48
N ASN A 564 31.49 -18.94 49.14
CA ASN A 564 30.87 -18.07 48.12
C ASN A 564 30.70 -16.62 48.62
N ILE A 565 30.36 -16.39 49.89
CA ILE A 565 30.29 -15.03 50.48
C ILE A 565 31.69 -14.39 50.50
N GLU A 566 32.74 -15.17 50.88
CA GLU A 566 34.12 -14.69 50.83
C GLU A 566 34.57 -14.37 49.41
N LYS A 567 34.14 -15.15 48.40
CA LYS A 567 34.38 -14.85 47.00
C LYS A 567 33.69 -13.55 46.56
N ALA A 568 32.44 -13.37 46.93
CA ALA A 568 31.72 -12.12 46.65
C ALA A 568 32.43 -10.92 47.30
N LYS A 569 32.94 -11.05 48.52
CA LYS A 569 33.74 -10.03 49.18
C LYS A 569 35.03 -9.72 48.43
N ALA A 570 35.75 -10.74 47.98
CA ALA A 570 36.99 -10.55 47.21
C ALA A 570 36.73 -9.86 45.87
N MET A 571 35.53 -10.01 45.30
CA MET A 571 35.07 -9.35 44.10
C MET A 571 34.50 -7.93 44.35
N GLY A 572 34.55 -7.45 45.60
CA GLY A 572 34.17 -6.07 45.95
C GLY A 572 32.72 -5.89 46.44
N ASN A 573 31.98 -6.98 46.71
CA ASN A 573 30.64 -6.82 47.25
C ASN A 573 30.69 -6.27 48.70
N THR A 574 30.09 -5.09 48.90
CA THR A 574 30.12 -4.35 50.18
C THR A 574 29.27 -4.96 51.28
N GLN A 575 28.28 -5.78 50.94
CA GLN A 575 27.35 -6.38 51.90
C GLN A 575 27.91 -7.72 52.48
N ALA A 576 28.83 -8.37 51.77
CA ALA A 576 29.38 -9.67 52.12
C ALA A 576 29.95 -9.72 53.54
N ASP A 577 30.65 -8.68 53.98
CA ASP A 577 31.20 -8.59 55.34
C ASP A 577 30.14 -8.65 56.44
N SER A 578 28.99 -8.03 56.20
CA SER A 578 27.88 -8.02 57.16
C SER A 578 27.28 -9.42 57.38
N PHE A 579 27.20 -10.21 56.29
CA PHE A 579 26.72 -11.58 56.34
C PHE A 579 27.73 -12.53 56.99
N LEU A 580 29.03 -12.40 56.66
CA LEU A 580 30.08 -13.21 57.30
C LEU A 580 30.13 -12.99 58.84
N LYS A 581 29.89 -11.76 59.30
CA LYS A 581 29.84 -11.46 60.74
C LYS A 581 28.64 -12.14 61.47
N LYS A 582 27.52 -12.32 60.76
CA LYS A 582 26.31 -12.97 61.31
C LYS A 582 26.42 -14.50 61.35
N LEU A 583 27.34 -15.11 60.62
CA LEU A 583 27.54 -16.53 60.49
C LEU A 583 28.63 -17.06 61.49
N LYS A 584 29.44 -16.16 62.08
CA LYS A 584 30.38 -16.40 63.18
C LYS A 584 29.66 -16.34 64.52
#